data_9a1736458ce94814f8229383c852a65c
#
_entry.id   9a1736458ce94814f8229383c852a65c
#
_cell.length_a   1.000
_cell.length_b   1.000
_cell.length_c   1.000
_cell.angle_alpha   90.00
_cell.angle_beta   90.00
_cell.angle_gamma   90.00
#
_symmetry.space_group_name_H-M   'P 1'
#
loop_
_entity.id
_entity.type
_entity.pdbx_description
1 polymer ?
#
loop_
_entity_poly.entity_id
_entity_poly.type
_entity_poly.pdbx_seq_one_letter_code
_entity_poly.pdbx_strand_id
1 'polypeptide(L)'
;EPEFRALEQRVIARILEQGPQVLSTGGGAFMNEQTRSLIAGSAVSVWLKAEIDVLMDRVSKKQNRPLLKAPDPRTVMERLMTERYPVYATADVTVPTRDEKKEIISAEVINSLFGHLAGRKMATENAG
;
A
#
# COMPACT_ATOMS: atom_id res chain seq x y z
N GLU A 1 -6.74 -18.65 8.88
CA GLU A 1 -6.19 -17.54 8.33
C GLU A 1 -4.85 -17.03 8.86
N PRO A 2 -4.49 -17.27 10.12
CA PRO A 2 -3.11 -17.01 10.55
C PRO A 2 -2.07 -17.75 9.73
N GLU A 3 -2.39 -18.95 9.23
CA GLU A 3 -1.49 -19.71 8.36
C GLU A 3 -1.26 -19.00 7.03
N PHE A 4 -2.29 -18.37 6.48
CA PHE A 4 -2.18 -17.59 5.26
C PHE A 4 -1.24 -16.38 5.48
N ARG A 5 -1.38 -15.68 6.60
CA ARG A 5 -0.54 -14.53 6.90
C ARG A 5 0.92 -14.92 7.11
N ALA A 6 1.16 -16.06 7.75
CA ALA A 6 2.53 -16.57 7.93
C ALA A 6 3.16 -16.93 6.59
N LEU A 7 2.40 -17.56 5.69
CA LEU A 7 2.87 -17.90 4.36
C LEU A 7 3.15 -16.64 3.55
N GLU A 8 2.23 -15.68 3.57
CA GLU A 8 2.39 -14.40 2.86
C GLU A 8 3.66 -13.68 3.32
N GLN A 9 3.90 -13.64 4.63
CA GLN A 9 5.09 -13.02 5.20
C GLN A 9 6.37 -13.69 4.68
N ARG A 10 6.41 -15.02 4.64
CA ARG A 10 7.57 -15.76 4.15
C ARG A 10 7.82 -15.50 2.67
N VAL A 11 6.75 -15.44 1.87
CA VAL A 11 6.87 -15.16 0.44
C VAL A 11 7.41 -13.75 0.22
N ILE A 12 6.89 -12.77 0.94
CA ILE A 12 7.37 -11.39 0.84
C ILE A 12 8.84 -11.30 1.23
N ALA A 13 9.24 -11.93 2.34
CA ALA A 13 10.63 -11.92 2.78
C ALA A 13 11.55 -12.48 1.69
N ARG A 14 11.12 -13.57 1.05
CA ARG A 14 11.91 -14.20 -0.01
C ARG A 14 12.03 -13.30 -1.25
N ILE A 15 10.92 -12.65 -1.63
CA ILE A 15 10.92 -11.74 -2.78
C ILE A 15 11.86 -10.55 -2.52
N LEU A 16 11.84 -10.00 -1.31
CA LEU A 16 12.69 -8.87 -0.96
C LEU A 16 14.19 -9.18 -1.04
N GLU A 17 14.56 -10.46 -0.97
CA GLU A 17 15.96 -10.87 -1.11
C GLU A 17 16.44 -10.95 -2.55
N GLN A 18 15.53 -10.89 -3.53
CA GLN A 18 15.85 -11.15 -4.93
C GLN A 18 16.38 -9.93 -5.69
N GLY A 19 16.56 -8.80 -5.04
CA GLY A 19 17.10 -7.60 -5.67
C GLY A 19 16.02 -6.59 -6.06
N PRO A 20 16.41 -5.51 -6.75
CA PRO A 20 15.49 -4.41 -7.06
C PRO A 20 14.28 -4.85 -7.87
N GLN A 21 13.08 -4.51 -7.42
CA GLN A 21 11.84 -4.82 -8.11
C GLN A 21 10.68 -4.00 -7.52
N VAL A 22 9.58 -3.98 -8.24
CA VAL A 22 8.34 -3.39 -7.73
C VAL A 22 7.42 -4.52 -7.29
N LEU A 23 7.01 -4.49 -6.03
CA LEU A 23 6.13 -5.49 -5.46
C LEU A 23 4.78 -4.87 -5.11
N SER A 24 3.71 -5.41 -5.66
CA SER A 24 2.35 -5.01 -5.29
C SER A 24 1.78 -6.04 -4.33
N THR A 25 1.29 -5.59 -3.18
CA THR A 25 0.70 -6.48 -2.18
C THR A 25 -0.77 -6.17 -2.00
N GLY A 26 -1.52 -7.14 -1.47
CA GLY A 26 -2.86 -6.87 -0.98
C GLY A 26 -2.81 -5.99 0.27
N GLY A 27 -3.91 -5.27 0.53
CA GLY A 27 -3.97 -4.34 1.67
C GLY A 27 -3.79 -5.02 3.02
N GLY A 28 -4.19 -6.28 3.13
CA GLY A 28 -4.05 -7.03 4.37
C GLY A 28 -2.61 -7.35 4.75
N ALA A 29 -1.70 -7.43 3.77
CA ALA A 29 -0.30 -7.73 4.05
C ALA A 29 0.34 -6.66 4.93
N PHE A 30 0.05 -5.40 4.67
CA PHE A 30 0.64 -4.29 5.42
C PHE A 30 0.05 -4.16 6.83
N MET A 31 -1.08 -4.80 7.10
CA MET A 31 -1.66 -4.82 8.45
C MET A 31 -0.86 -5.71 9.40
N ASN A 32 -0.02 -6.59 8.90
CA ASN A 32 0.83 -7.43 9.71
C ASN A 32 2.10 -6.68 10.11
N GLU A 33 2.32 -6.53 11.41
CA GLU A 33 3.45 -5.77 11.93
C GLU A 33 4.80 -6.35 11.51
N GLN A 34 4.90 -7.67 11.48
CA GLN A 34 6.15 -8.34 11.08
C GLN A 34 6.45 -8.10 9.60
N THR A 35 5.42 -8.11 8.76
CA THR A 35 5.56 -7.78 7.34
C THR A 35 6.01 -6.33 7.16
N ARG A 36 5.41 -5.39 7.92
CA ARG A 36 5.84 -3.99 7.86
C ARG A 36 7.31 -3.82 8.24
N SER A 37 7.77 -4.55 9.26
CA SER A 37 9.17 -4.49 9.68
C SER A 37 10.11 -5.00 8.60
N LEU A 38 9.74 -6.08 7.92
CA LEU A 38 10.51 -6.60 6.79
C LEU A 38 10.61 -5.58 5.66
N ILE A 39 9.50 -4.95 5.33
CA ILE A 39 9.45 -3.95 4.26
C ILE A 39 10.31 -2.74 4.63
N ALA A 40 10.17 -2.26 5.86
CA ALA A 40 10.93 -1.09 6.33
C ALA A 40 12.45 -1.32 6.28
N GLY A 41 12.89 -2.55 6.52
CA GLY A 41 14.32 -2.88 6.49
C GLY A 41 14.89 -3.13 5.10
N SER A 42 14.04 -3.34 4.10
CA SER A 42 14.49 -3.83 2.78
C SER A 42 13.96 -3.04 1.60
N ALA A 43 12.99 -2.16 1.78
CA ALA A 43 12.29 -1.53 0.67
C ALA A 43 11.73 -0.17 1.05
N VAL A 44 11.21 0.55 0.05
CA VAL A 44 10.43 1.76 0.26
C VAL A 44 8.96 1.39 0.04
N SER A 45 8.12 1.73 1.01
CA SER A 45 6.69 1.47 0.92
C SER A 45 5.93 2.67 0.36
N VAL A 46 5.02 2.41 -0.56
CA VAL A 46 4.18 3.43 -1.18
C VAL A 46 2.71 3.06 -0.93
N TRP A 47 1.98 3.98 -0.35
CA TRP A 47 0.54 3.85 -0.17
C TRP A 47 -0.19 4.66 -1.23
N LEU A 48 -1.00 3.98 -2.02
CA LEU A 48 -1.88 4.63 -2.98
C LEU A 48 -3.19 4.94 -2.26
N LYS A 49 -3.29 6.13 -1.70
CA LYS A 49 -4.43 6.54 -0.88
C LYS A 49 -5.61 6.95 -1.76
N ALA A 50 -6.80 6.44 -1.44
CA ALA A 50 -8.01 6.79 -2.16
C ALA A 50 -9.12 7.20 -1.20
N GLU A 51 -9.94 8.16 -1.62
CA GLU A 51 -11.14 8.54 -0.90
C GLU A 51 -12.21 7.45 -1.07
N ILE A 52 -13.17 7.41 -0.16
CA ILE A 52 -14.18 6.34 -0.17
C ILE A 52 -14.98 6.29 -1.47
N ASP A 53 -15.31 7.44 -2.04
CA ASP A 53 -16.09 7.47 -3.28
C ASP A 53 -15.32 6.85 -4.45
N VAL A 54 -14.01 7.08 -4.51
CA VAL A 54 -13.14 6.47 -5.52
C VAL A 54 -13.09 4.95 -5.34
N LEU A 55 -12.95 4.50 -4.07
CA LEU A 55 -12.91 3.06 -3.76
C LEU A 55 -14.22 2.38 -4.12
N MET A 56 -15.34 2.98 -3.76
CA MET A 56 -16.66 2.42 -4.05
C MET A 56 -16.91 2.34 -5.56
N ASP A 57 -16.48 3.34 -6.31
CA ASP A 57 -16.59 3.32 -7.77
C ASP A 57 -15.78 2.17 -8.37
N ARG A 58 -14.55 2.00 -7.93
CA ARG A 58 -13.68 0.92 -8.42
C ARG A 58 -14.21 -0.45 -8.08
N VAL A 59 -14.70 -0.64 -6.88
CA VAL A 59 -15.26 -1.92 -6.44
C VAL A 59 -16.52 -2.26 -7.22
N SER A 60 -17.36 -1.27 -7.50
CA SER A 60 -18.62 -1.49 -8.24
C SER A 60 -18.38 -1.95 -9.67
N LYS A 61 -17.21 -1.66 -10.25
CA LYS A 61 -16.86 -2.07 -11.61
C LYS A 61 -16.32 -3.50 -11.69
N LYS A 62 -16.07 -4.15 -10.54
CA LYS A 62 -15.58 -5.51 -10.49
C LYS A 62 -16.65 -6.42 -9.92
N GLN A 63 -17.09 -7.40 -10.71
CA GLN A 63 -18.23 -8.24 -10.36
C GLN A 63 -17.78 -9.23 -9.30
N ASN A 64 -17.26 -9.78 -8.75
CA ASN A 64 -16.94 -10.84 -7.78
C ASN A 64 -16.25 -10.36 -6.50
N ARG A 65 -16.46 -9.11 -6.11
CA ARG A 65 -15.91 -8.62 -4.85
C ARG A 65 -16.84 -9.00 -3.71
N PRO A 66 -16.35 -9.69 -2.66
CA PRO A 66 -17.18 -10.04 -1.51
C PRO A 66 -17.85 -8.83 -0.84
N LEU A 67 -17.21 -7.67 -0.89
CA LEU A 67 -17.74 -6.44 -0.33
C LEU A 67 -19.09 -6.06 -0.94
N LEU A 68 -19.27 -6.28 -2.25
CA LEU A 68 -20.54 -5.95 -2.93
C LEU A 68 -21.68 -6.84 -2.51
N LYS A 69 -21.41 -7.97 -1.88
CA LYS A 69 -22.42 -8.89 -1.38
C LYS A 69 -22.89 -8.53 0.02
N ALA A 70 -22.25 -7.59 0.67
CA ALA A 70 -22.64 -7.14 2.00
C ALA A 70 -23.94 -6.34 1.92
N PRO A 71 -24.78 -6.35 2.98
CA PRO A 71 -26.00 -5.56 2.98
C PRO A 71 -25.77 -4.06 2.82
N ASP A 72 -24.62 -3.57 3.30
CA ASP A 72 -24.26 -2.17 3.16
C ASP A 72 -22.75 -2.07 2.85
N PRO A 73 -22.39 -2.16 1.57
CA PRO A 73 -20.98 -2.14 1.18
C PRO A 73 -20.22 -0.88 1.60
N ARG A 74 -20.89 0.28 1.57
CA ARG A 74 -20.24 1.54 1.94
C ARG A 74 -19.86 1.55 3.42
N THR A 75 -20.74 1.08 4.30
CA THR A 75 -20.44 1.00 5.73
C THR A 75 -19.29 0.06 6.02
N VAL A 76 -19.24 -1.08 5.31
CA VAL A 76 -18.13 -2.02 5.46
C VAL A 76 -16.82 -1.37 5.01
N MET A 77 -16.85 -0.63 3.90
CA MET A 77 -15.68 0.07 3.39
C MET A 77 -15.20 1.14 4.39
N GLU A 78 -16.13 1.92 4.96
CA GLU A 78 -15.80 2.94 5.96
C GLU A 78 -15.11 2.32 7.17
N ARG A 79 -15.59 1.17 7.62
CA ARG A 79 -14.98 0.44 8.74
C ARG A 79 -13.56 0.01 8.40
N LEU A 80 -13.36 -0.56 7.21
CA LEU A 80 -12.04 -0.97 6.77
C LEU A 80 -11.08 0.21 6.69
N MET A 81 -11.53 1.35 6.19
CA MET A 81 -10.72 2.56 6.13
C MET A 81 -10.34 3.05 7.52
N THR A 82 -11.30 3.06 8.44
CA THR A 82 -11.05 3.48 9.83
C THR A 82 -10.00 2.60 10.49
N GLU A 83 -10.04 1.29 10.25
CA GLU A 83 -9.09 0.35 10.82
C GLU A 83 -7.72 0.39 10.14
N ARG A 84 -7.69 0.55 8.82
CA ARG A 84 -6.47 0.36 8.03
C ARG A 84 -5.70 1.62 7.70
N TYR A 85 -6.39 2.74 7.49
CA TYR A 85 -5.71 3.97 7.04
C TYR A 85 -4.69 4.50 8.04
N PRO A 86 -4.90 4.44 9.36
CA PRO A 86 -3.83 4.84 10.29
C PRO A 86 -2.57 4.00 10.15
N VAL A 87 -2.71 2.71 9.82
CA VAL A 87 -1.57 1.82 9.59
C VAL A 87 -0.92 2.13 8.25
N TYR A 88 -1.72 2.29 7.19
CA TYR A 88 -1.20 2.63 5.87
C TYR A 88 -0.45 3.96 5.87
N ALA A 89 -0.87 4.89 6.72
CA ALA A 89 -0.23 6.20 6.83
C ALA A 89 1.22 6.11 7.33
N THR A 90 1.63 4.97 7.85
CA THR A 90 3.03 4.73 8.24
C THR A 90 3.93 4.38 7.06
N ALA A 91 3.38 4.24 5.86
CA ALA A 91 4.19 4.00 4.66
C ALA A 91 5.16 5.16 4.43
N ASP A 92 6.26 4.87 3.76
CA ASP A 92 7.29 5.87 3.48
C ASP A 92 6.78 6.99 2.59
N VAL A 93 5.95 6.65 1.62
CA VAL A 93 5.41 7.59 0.63
C VAL A 93 3.91 7.38 0.52
N THR A 94 3.15 8.46 0.49
CA THR A 94 1.69 8.42 0.27
C THR A 94 1.37 9.23 -0.99
N VAL A 95 0.69 8.59 -1.94
CA VAL A 95 0.28 9.22 -3.19
C VAL A 95 -1.24 9.17 -3.28
N PRO A 96 -1.93 10.33 -3.33
CA PRO A 96 -3.38 10.33 -3.50
C PRO A 96 -3.74 9.80 -4.88
N THR A 97 -4.66 8.85 -4.92
CA THR A 97 -5.19 8.35 -6.17
C THR A 97 -6.61 8.87 -6.37
N ARG A 98 -6.99 9.04 -7.61
CA ARG A 98 -8.28 9.60 -7.99
C ARG A 98 -8.67 9.06 -9.36
N ASP A 99 -9.82 9.46 -9.87
CA ASP A 99 -10.27 9.08 -11.20
C ASP A 99 -9.44 9.85 -12.22
N GLU A 100 -8.30 9.30 -12.58
CA GLU A 100 -7.32 9.89 -13.46
C GLU A 100 -6.62 8.80 -14.25
N LYS A 101 -5.95 9.18 -15.35
CA LYS A 101 -5.22 8.20 -16.17
C LYS A 101 -4.09 7.56 -15.39
N LYS A 102 -3.84 6.27 -15.64
CA LYS A 102 -2.77 5.52 -14.98
C LYS A 102 -1.42 6.21 -15.14
N GLU A 103 -1.17 6.78 -16.30
CA GLU A 103 0.10 7.43 -16.61
C GLU A 103 0.35 8.64 -15.72
N ILE A 104 -0.70 9.37 -15.39
CA ILE A 104 -0.61 10.53 -14.49
C ILE A 104 -0.30 10.08 -13.08
N ILE A 105 -1.04 9.09 -12.58
CA ILE A 105 -0.81 8.55 -11.24
C ILE A 105 0.59 7.92 -11.13
N SER A 106 1.00 7.17 -12.15
CA SER A 106 2.33 6.56 -12.17
C SER A 106 3.43 7.62 -12.13
N ALA A 107 3.27 8.73 -12.85
CA ALA A 107 4.23 9.83 -12.81
C ALA A 107 4.31 10.45 -11.42
N GLU A 108 3.18 10.61 -10.74
CA GLU A 108 3.14 11.14 -9.38
C GLU A 108 3.86 10.19 -8.40
N VAL A 109 3.67 8.88 -8.55
CA VAL A 109 4.37 7.88 -7.73
C VAL A 109 5.89 8.00 -7.94
N ILE A 110 6.33 8.07 -9.19
CA ILE A 110 7.74 8.17 -9.52
C ILE A 110 8.34 9.44 -8.92
N ASN A 111 7.68 10.59 -9.10
CA ASN A 111 8.16 11.86 -8.57
C ASN A 111 8.24 11.85 -7.04
N SER A 112 7.22 11.31 -6.38
CA SER A 112 7.18 11.21 -4.92
C SER A 112 8.28 10.28 -4.41
N LEU A 113 8.51 9.18 -5.10
CA LEU A 113 9.55 8.23 -4.74
C LEU A 113 10.94 8.85 -4.88
N PHE A 114 11.22 9.55 -5.97
CA PHE A 114 12.49 10.24 -6.15
C PHE A 114 12.71 11.30 -5.07
N GLY A 115 11.67 12.05 -4.72
CA GLY A 115 11.75 13.03 -3.63
C GLY A 115 12.10 12.39 -2.31
N HIS A 116 11.47 11.27 -1.99
CA HIS A 116 11.74 10.52 -0.76
C HIS A 116 13.18 10.00 -0.72
N LEU A 117 13.65 9.40 -1.81
CA LEU A 117 15.00 8.85 -1.89
C LEU A 117 16.06 9.95 -1.82
N ALA A 118 15.83 11.09 -2.46
CA ALA A 118 16.73 12.23 -2.39
C ALA A 118 16.84 12.76 -0.94
N GLY A 119 15.70 12.83 -0.24
CA GLY A 119 15.68 13.26 1.16
C GLY A 119 16.46 12.31 2.05
N ARG A 120 16.33 11.01 1.85
CA ARG A 120 17.09 10.01 2.61
C ARG A 120 18.59 10.13 2.36
N LYS A 121 18.99 10.34 1.10
CA LYS A 121 20.40 10.49 0.74
C LYS A 121 20.99 11.72 1.42
N MET A 122 20.28 12.86 1.38
CA MET A 122 20.74 14.09 2.04
C MET A 122 20.85 13.91 3.54
N ALA A 123 19.88 13.25 4.17
CA ALA A 123 19.91 12.99 5.60
C ALA A 123 21.12 12.13 5.99
N THR A 124 21.43 11.11 5.17
CA THR A 124 22.59 10.24 5.40
C THR A 124 23.90 11.01 5.25
N GLU A 125 24.01 11.86 4.23
CA GLU A 125 25.20 12.68 4.00
C GLU A 125 25.40 13.68 5.14
N ASN A 126 24.34 14.26 5.65
CA ASN A 126 24.41 15.21 6.76
C ASN A 126 24.72 14.54 8.11
N ALA A 127 24.36 13.27 8.26
CA ALA A 127 24.63 12.51 9.47
C ALA A 127 26.06 11.98 9.52
N GLY A 128 26.70 11.92 8.38
CA GLY A 128 28.10 11.51 8.28
C GLY A 128 29.05 12.64 8.54
#